data_4de52195244afd8e41764ebd922247f8
#
_entry.id   4de52195244afd8e41764ebd922247f8
#
_cell.length_a   1.000
_cell.length_b   1.000
_cell.length_c   1.000
_cell.angle_alpha   90.00
_cell.angle_beta   90.00
_cell.angle_gamma   90.00
#
_symmetry.space_group_name_H-M   'P 1'
#
loop_
_entity.id
_entity.type
_entity.pdbx_description
1 polymer ?
#
loop_
_entity_poly.entity_id
_entity_poly.type
_entity_poly.pdbx_seq_one_letter_code
_entity_poly.pdbx_strand_id
1 'polypeptide(L)'
;MGNSKKKHSVTHFLIGSFIGLIVFSIMVFSMLGIYMSRKSNKAINEVAQIYMSGMNEQMSRHFQTVIQLRFDQVSGIVSVVSVDNNEKEKLYEELVYRTKVRNFDYLALCSTEGDFQTLYGQSIQPLNPAPFVEALVRGEQRVALGSDSAGNIVVLFGVDATDYPMQDGSMSTGLVAAVPLEYIIDFLSLENEEQLIYYHIIRPDGSFVIQNDNTELWYFFEQLQKQLNATANELSVENSIKEFGAALK
;
A
#
# COMPACT_ATOMS: atom_id res chain seq x y z
N MET A 1 79.27 38.78 24.13
CA MET A 1 78.72 37.43 23.79
C MET A 1 77.26 37.18 24.30
N GLY A 2 76.38 38.19 24.36
CA GLY A 2 75.05 38.09 24.96
C GLY A 2 73.85 38.10 24.01
N ASN A 3 74.03 38.35 22.70
CA ASN A 3 72.93 38.66 21.79
C ASN A 3 72.42 37.47 20.98
N SER A 4 73.09 36.32 20.92
CA SER A 4 72.73 35.15 20.15
C SER A 4 71.67 34.31 20.85
N LYS A 5 71.73 34.16 22.21
CA LYS A 5 70.76 33.35 22.94
C LYS A 5 69.34 33.93 22.98
N LYS A 6 69.18 35.24 22.98
CA LYS A 6 67.90 35.94 22.98
C LYS A 6 67.15 35.77 21.65
N LYS A 7 67.84 35.73 20.55
CA LYS A 7 67.29 35.60 19.19
C LYS A 7 66.69 34.20 18.97
N HIS A 8 67.35 33.15 19.46
CA HIS A 8 66.80 31.75 19.37
C HIS A 8 65.53 31.56 20.20
N SER A 9 65.44 32.14 21.40
CA SER A 9 64.26 32.03 22.27
C SER A 9 63.00 32.65 21.64
N VAL A 10 63.13 33.81 20.99
CA VAL A 10 62.04 34.51 20.32
C VAL A 10 61.56 33.73 19.09
N THR A 11 62.53 33.16 18.34
CA THR A 11 62.16 32.34 17.14
C THR A 11 61.37 31.07 17.51
N HIS A 12 61.82 30.38 18.59
CA HIS A 12 61.05 29.17 19.09
C HIS A 12 59.69 29.54 19.62
N PHE A 13 59.53 30.69 20.28
CA PHE A 13 58.24 31.20 20.74
C PHE A 13 57.29 31.50 19.57
N LEU A 14 57.78 32.17 18.51
CA LEU A 14 57.00 32.46 17.31
C LEU A 14 56.59 31.20 16.56
N ILE A 15 57.48 30.23 16.41
CA ILE A 15 57.15 28.94 15.76
C ILE A 15 56.12 28.18 16.58
N GLY A 16 56.28 28.12 17.88
CA GLY A 16 55.30 27.45 18.78
C GLY A 16 53.91 28.11 18.72
N SER A 17 53.87 29.45 18.73
CA SER A 17 52.62 30.19 18.59
C SER A 17 51.93 29.94 17.23
N PHE A 18 52.70 29.88 16.14
CA PHE A 18 52.17 29.61 14.79
C PHE A 18 51.66 28.19 14.67
N ILE A 19 52.35 27.19 15.20
CA ILE A 19 51.89 25.80 15.29
C ILE A 19 50.61 25.71 16.12
N GLY A 20 50.56 26.37 17.27
CA GLY A 20 49.37 26.42 18.13
C GLY A 20 48.15 26.98 17.41
N LEU A 21 48.35 28.05 16.62
CA LEU A 21 47.27 28.67 15.85
C LEU A 21 46.75 27.74 14.73
N ILE A 22 47.64 27.01 14.07
CA ILE A 22 47.28 26.02 13.05
C ILE A 22 46.45 24.89 13.68
N VAL A 23 46.93 24.32 14.81
CA VAL A 23 46.21 23.24 15.49
C VAL A 23 44.84 23.69 15.97
N PHE A 24 44.75 24.89 16.56
CA PHE A 24 43.48 25.48 16.96
C PHE A 24 42.53 25.69 15.78
N SER A 25 43.04 26.18 14.65
CA SER A 25 42.25 26.36 13.42
C SER A 25 41.69 25.03 12.91
N ILE A 26 42.52 23.98 12.85
CA ILE A 26 42.08 22.63 12.44
C ILE A 26 41.00 22.09 13.39
N MET A 27 41.15 22.29 14.69
CA MET A 27 40.17 21.84 15.70
C MET A 27 38.84 22.55 15.51
N VAL A 28 38.83 23.86 15.30
CA VAL A 28 37.61 24.64 15.07
C VAL A 28 36.91 24.19 13.78
N PHE A 29 37.66 24.07 12.66
CA PHE A 29 37.08 23.61 11.39
C PHE A 29 36.55 22.19 11.47
N SER A 30 37.22 21.27 12.17
CA SER A 30 36.76 19.91 12.39
C SER A 30 35.45 19.88 13.19
N MET A 31 35.38 20.67 14.26
CA MET A 31 34.19 20.78 15.08
C MET A 31 33.00 21.37 14.31
N LEU A 32 33.25 22.40 13.51
CA LEU A 32 32.24 23.00 12.63
C LEU A 32 31.76 22.01 11.57
N GLY A 33 32.67 21.25 10.96
CA GLY A 33 32.33 20.21 9.98
C GLY A 33 31.44 19.12 10.56
N ILE A 34 31.77 18.64 11.75
CA ILE A 34 30.93 17.63 12.45
C ILE A 34 29.55 18.20 12.79
N TYR A 35 29.50 19.43 13.29
CA TYR A 35 28.24 20.10 13.62
C TYR A 35 27.35 20.28 12.38
N MET A 36 27.92 20.79 11.28
CA MET A 36 27.21 20.99 10.01
C MET A 36 26.72 19.66 9.44
N SER A 37 27.57 18.62 9.45
CA SER A 37 27.18 17.28 8.98
C SER A 37 25.99 16.70 9.76
N ARG A 38 26.04 16.79 11.09
CA ARG A 38 24.91 16.32 11.94
C ARG A 38 23.63 17.09 11.67
N LYS A 39 23.72 18.41 11.55
CA LYS A 39 22.54 19.27 11.27
C LYS A 39 21.98 19.02 9.87
N SER A 40 22.86 18.85 8.87
CA SER A 40 22.45 18.52 7.50
C SER A 40 21.77 17.18 7.42
N ASN A 41 22.33 16.14 8.05
CA ASN A 41 21.73 14.81 8.06
C ASN A 41 20.35 14.82 8.74
N LYS A 42 20.21 15.56 9.84
CA LYS A 42 18.91 15.71 10.51
C LYS A 42 17.89 16.39 9.60
N ALA A 43 18.26 17.48 8.95
CA ALA A 43 17.37 18.19 8.02
C ALA A 43 16.98 17.32 6.80
N ILE A 44 17.93 16.56 6.24
CA ILE A 44 17.64 15.62 5.14
C ILE A 44 16.64 14.55 5.59
N ASN A 45 16.84 13.97 6.78
CA ASN A 45 15.93 12.95 7.30
C ASN A 45 14.53 13.53 7.57
N GLU A 46 14.42 14.73 8.14
CA GLU A 46 13.14 15.40 8.37
C GLU A 46 12.41 15.67 7.04
N VAL A 47 13.11 16.16 6.03
CA VAL A 47 12.54 16.39 4.70
C VAL A 47 12.11 15.08 4.05
N ALA A 48 12.94 14.03 4.15
CA ALA A 48 12.61 12.72 3.62
C ALA A 48 11.34 12.13 4.29
N GLN A 49 11.23 12.23 5.62
CA GLN A 49 10.04 11.78 6.35
C GLN A 49 8.78 12.54 5.93
N ILE A 50 8.84 13.87 5.81
CA ILE A 50 7.70 14.69 5.37
C ILE A 50 7.29 14.30 3.95
N TYR A 51 8.26 14.12 3.05
CA TYR A 51 7.99 13.73 1.67
C TYR A 51 7.36 12.34 1.59
N MET A 52 7.93 11.35 2.29
CA MET A 52 7.40 9.98 2.30
C MET A 52 6.01 9.91 2.94
N SER A 53 5.78 10.65 4.04
CA SER A 53 4.46 10.72 4.68
C SER A 53 3.41 11.33 3.75
N GLY A 54 3.76 12.43 3.07
CA GLY A 54 2.86 13.07 2.10
C GLY A 54 2.53 12.18 0.91
N MET A 55 3.54 11.47 0.39
CA MET A 55 3.35 10.52 -0.70
C MET A 55 2.47 9.33 -0.29
N ASN A 56 2.70 8.77 0.90
CA ASN A 56 1.88 7.68 1.44
C ASN A 56 0.40 8.12 1.63
N GLU A 57 0.17 9.32 2.14
CA GLU A 57 -1.18 9.87 2.27
C GLU A 57 -1.85 10.06 0.90
N GLN A 58 -1.13 10.56 -0.09
CA GLN A 58 -1.62 10.70 -1.46
C GLN A 58 -1.95 9.34 -2.08
N MET A 59 -1.08 8.34 -1.92
CA MET A 59 -1.31 6.98 -2.41
C MET A 59 -2.53 6.34 -1.75
N SER A 60 -2.67 6.49 -0.43
CA SER A 60 -3.82 5.98 0.31
C SER A 60 -5.14 6.60 -0.17
N ARG A 61 -5.17 7.92 -0.37
CA ARG A 61 -6.34 8.62 -0.93
C ARG A 61 -6.65 8.17 -2.36
N HIS A 62 -5.62 8.00 -3.18
CA HIS A 62 -5.80 7.51 -4.55
C HIS A 62 -6.40 6.11 -4.56
N PHE A 63 -5.85 5.20 -3.75
CA PHE A 63 -6.39 3.84 -3.59
C PHE A 63 -7.86 3.86 -3.15
N GLN A 64 -8.20 4.64 -2.11
CA GLN A 64 -9.58 4.78 -1.66
C GLN A 64 -10.50 5.30 -2.77
N THR A 65 -10.03 6.27 -3.56
CA THR A 65 -10.80 6.82 -4.69
C THR A 65 -11.05 5.76 -5.76
N VAL A 66 -10.05 4.97 -6.12
CA VAL A 66 -10.18 3.88 -7.11
C VAL A 66 -11.18 2.82 -6.62
N ILE A 67 -11.05 2.39 -5.37
CA ILE A 67 -11.98 1.41 -4.78
C ILE A 67 -13.41 1.98 -4.73
N GLN A 68 -13.59 3.22 -4.30
CA GLN A 68 -14.91 3.85 -4.24
C GLN A 68 -15.53 3.99 -5.63
N LEU A 69 -14.75 4.41 -6.62
CA LEU A 69 -15.22 4.49 -8.01
C LEU A 69 -15.70 3.14 -8.53
N ARG A 70 -15.00 2.05 -8.19
CA ARG A 70 -15.42 0.70 -8.56
C ARG A 70 -16.72 0.29 -7.88
N PHE A 71 -16.90 0.62 -6.59
CA PHE A 71 -18.18 0.41 -5.90
C PHE A 71 -19.32 1.19 -6.55
N ASP A 72 -19.10 2.45 -6.90
CA ASP A 72 -20.11 3.27 -7.56
C ASP A 72 -20.50 2.70 -8.93
N GLN A 73 -19.53 2.15 -9.65
CA GLN A 73 -19.78 1.46 -10.93
C GLN A 73 -20.60 0.19 -10.75
N VAL A 74 -20.30 -0.64 -9.74
CA VAL A 74 -21.08 -1.87 -9.46
C VAL A 74 -22.47 -1.51 -8.94
N SER A 75 -22.60 -0.57 -8.03
CA SER A 75 -23.88 -0.06 -7.55
C SER A 75 -24.74 0.52 -8.68
N GLY A 76 -24.10 1.17 -9.66
CA GLY A 76 -24.75 1.67 -10.86
C GLY A 76 -25.22 0.56 -11.82
N ILE A 77 -24.72 -0.68 -11.70
CA ILE A 77 -25.29 -1.84 -12.41
C ILE A 77 -26.65 -2.18 -11.81
N VAL A 78 -26.70 -2.28 -10.47
CA VAL A 78 -27.91 -2.67 -9.70
C VAL A 78 -29.01 -1.61 -9.81
N SER A 79 -28.69 -0.34 -9.61
CA SER A 79 -29.68 0.75 -9.43
C SER A 79 -30.55 1.03 -10.66
N VAL A 80 -30.11 0.63 -11.85
CA VAL A 80 -30.80 0.93 -13.13
C VAL A 80 -31.60 -0.27 -13.66
N VAL A 81 -31.34 -1.46 -13.14
CA VAL A 81 -32.00 -2.70 -13.61
C VAL A 81 -33.21 -2.96 -12.73
N SER A 82 -34.40 -2.81 -13.32
CA SER A 82 -35.66 -3.15 -12.65
C SER A 82 -35.78 -4.64 -12.48
N VAL A 83 -36.09 -5.09 -11.26
CA VAL A 83 -36.36 -6.49 -10.99
C VAL A 83 -37.76 -6.81 -11.46
N ASP A 84 -37.90 -7.36 -12.68
CA ASP A 84 -39.11 -7.95 -13.14
C ASP A 84 -38.99 -9.48 -13.10
N ASN A 85 -39.68 -10.12 -12.17
CA ASN A 85 -39.62 -11.56 -11.94
C ASN A 85 -40.09 -12.40 -13.14
N ASN A 86 -40.76 -11.79 -14.11
CA ASN A 86 -41.31 -12.50 -15.27
C ASN A 86 -40.31 -12.67 -16.43
N GLU A 87 -39.17 -11.94 -16.42
CA GLU A 87 -38.22 -11.93 -17.52
C GLU A 87 -36.76 -12.11 -17.02
N LYS A 88 -36.50 -13.17 -16.25
CA LYS A 88 -35.17 -13.45 -15.67
C LYS A 88 -34.02 -13.40 -16.69
N GLU A 89 -34.20 -13.94 -17.88
CA GLU A 89 -33.17 -13.98 -18.91
C GLU A 89 -32.77 -12.58 -19.37
N LYS A 90 -33.73 -11.70 -19.60
CA LYS A 90 -33.45 -10.29 -19.97
C LYS A 90 -32.77 -9.53 -18.84
N LEU A 91 -33.16 -9.81 -17.59
CA LEU A 91 -32.52 -9.26 -16.41
C LEU A 91 -31.01 -9.60 -16.38
N TYR A 92 -30.69 -10.89 -16.59
CA TYR A 92 -29.30 -11.34 -16.59
C TYR A 92 -28.51 -10.77 -17.78
N GLU A 93 -29.11 -10.72 -18.97
CA GLU A 93 -28.49 -10.10 -20.16
C GLU A 93 -28.15 -8.63 -19.91
N GLU A 94 -29.06 -7.88 -19.32
CA GLU A 94 -28.83 -6.47 -18.98
C GLU A 94 -27.72 -6.28 -17.93
N LEU A 95 -27.72 -7.10 -16.87
CA LEU A 95 -26.66 -7.10 -15.86
C LEU A 95 -25.28 -7.39 -16.48
N VAL A 96 -25.22 -8.43 -17.32
CA VAL A 96 -23.99 -8.82 -18.03
C VAL A 96 -23.54 -7.73 -19.01
N TYR A 97 -24.43 -7.15 -19.78
CA TYR A 97 -24.11 -6.06 -20.69
C TYR A 97 -23.48 -4.87 -19.95
N ARG A 98 -24.10 -4.44 -18.84
CA ARG A 98 -23.62 -3.32 -18.03
C ARG A 98 -22.26 -3.62 -17.36
N THR A 99 -22.04 -4.85 -16.99
CA THR A 99 -20.77 -5.33 -16.43
C THR A 99 -19.65 -5.21 -17.44
N LYS A 100 -19.88 -5.68 -18.68
CA LYS A 100 -18.90 -5.58 -19.78
C LYS A 100 -18.56 -4.16 -20.14
N VAL A 101 -19.56 -3.27 -20.22
CA VAL A 101 -19.35 -1.84 -20.55
C VAL A 101 -18.48 -1.14 -19.50
N ARG A 102 -18.45 -1.64 -18.25
CA ARG A 102 -17.65 -1.09 -17.15
C ARG A 102 -16.31 -1.80 -16.95
N ASN A 103 -15.95 -2.69 -17.87
CA ASN A 103 -14.70 -3.46 -17.83
C ASN A 103 -14.51 -4.25 -16.52
N PHE A 104 -15.57 -4.97 -16.13
CA PHE A 104 -15.46 -6.04 -15.14
C PHE A 104 -15.36 -7.38 -15.86
N ASP A 105 -14.52 -8.27 -15.37
CA ASP A 105 -14.29 -9.59 -15.97
C ASP A 105 -15.15 -10.70 -15.38
N TYR A 106 -15.88 -10.38 -14.32
CA TYR A 106 -16.73 -11.32 -13.60
C TYR A 106 -17.99 -10.64 -13.05
N LEU A 107 -19.09 -11.39 -13.04
CA LEU A 107 -20.33 -11.03 -12.38
C LEU A 107 -21.01 -12.26 -11.80
N ALA A 108 -21.45 -12.16 -10.57
CA ALA A 108 -22.28 -13.17 -9.91
C ALA A 108 -23.34 -12.55 -9.00
N LEU A 109 -24.43 -13.28 -8.79
CA LEU A 109 -25.35 -13.07 -7.68
C LEU A 109 -24.91 -13.93 -6.49
N CYS A 110 -25.03 -13.38 -5.29
CA CYS A 110 -24.72 -14.06 -4.05
C CYS A 110 -26.01 -14.34 -3.28
N SER A 111 -26.23 -15.59 -2.86
CA SER A 111 -27.35 -15.97 -2.00
C SER A 111 -27.11 -15.65 -0.53
N THR A 112 -28.14 -15.75 0.31
CA THR A 112 -28.02 -15.67 1.79
C THR A 112 -27.14 -16.77 2.38
N GLU A 113 -27.05 -17.93 1.70
CA GLU A 113 -26.25 -19.08 2.16
C GLU A 113 -24.79 -18.96 1.74
N GLY A 114 -24.46 -17.95 0.88
CA GLY A 114 -23.11 -17.71 0.40
C GLY A 114 -22.79 -18.42 -0.91
N ASP A 115 -23.78 -18.93 -1.61
CA ASP A 115 -23.61 -19.51 -2.93
C ASP A 115 -23.52 -18.40 -3.99
N PHE A 116 -22.60 -18.58 -4.93
CA PHE A 116 -22.37 -17.64 -6.02
C PHE A 116 -22.89 -18.20 -7.33
N GLN A 117 -23.93 -17.57 -7.86
CA GLN A 117 -24.41 -17.86 -9.21
C GLN A 117 -23.68 -16.98 -10.21
N THR A 118 -22.69 -17.51 -10.92
CA THR A 118 -21.94 -16.80 -11.96
C THR A 118 -22.85 -16.49 -13.15
N LEU A 119 -22.97 -15.21 -13.50
CA LEU A 119 -23.69 -14.72 -14.67
C LEU A 119 -22.74 -14.43 -15.83
N TYR A 120 -21.50 -14.01 -15.53
CA TYR A 120 -20.50 -13.66 -16.53
C TYR A 120 -19.09 -13.95 -16.01
N GLY A 121 -18.20 -14.36 -16.91
CA GLY A 121 -16.79 -14.67 -16.61
C GLY A 121 -16.57 -16.09 -16.08
N GLN A 122 -15.37 -16.34 -15.60
CA GLN A 122 -15.01 -17.61 -14.97
C GLN A 122 -15.47 -17.61 -13.51
N SER A 123 -15.74 -18.81 -12.96
CA SER A 123 -16.08 -18.91 -11.53
C SER A 123 -14.94 -18.43 -10.65
N ILE A 124 -15.25 -17.53 -9.74
CA ILE A 124 -14.29 -16.92 -8.79
C ILE A 124 -14.80 -17.21 -7.38
N GLN A 125 -13.86 -17.48 -6.47
CA GLN A 125 -14.17 -17.67 -5.06
C GLN A 125 -13.41 -16.67 -4.20
N PRO A 126 -14.07 -16.04 -3.19
CA PRO A 126 -13.38 -15.23 -2.21
C PRO A 126 -12.35 -16.06 -1.44
N LEU A 127 -11.16 -15.52 -1.18
CA LEU A 127 -10.14 -16.19 -0.34
C LEU A 127 -10.63 -16.35 1.11
N ASN A 128 -11.47 -15.43 1.58
CA ASN A 128 -12.13 -15.52 2.88
C ASN A 128 -13.63 -15.24 2.70
N PRO A 129 -14.45 -16.28 2.42
CA PRO A 129 -15.86 -16.10 2.05
C PRO A 129 -16.73 -15.61 3.20
N ALA A 130 -16.53 -16.11 4.42
CA ALA A 130 -17.46 -15.83 5.52
C ALA A 130 -17.66 -14.34 5.81
N PRO A 131 -16.62 -13.52 6.10
CA PRO A 131 -16.81 -12.09 6.37
C PRO A 131 -17.27 -11.29 5.14
N PHE A 132 -17.03 -11.80 3.93
CA PHE A 132 -17.51 -11.19 2.70
C PHE A 132 -19.02 -11.37 2.54
N VAL A 133 -19.48 -12.60 2.67
CA VAL A 133 -20.91 -12.97 2.58
C VAL A 133 -21.71 -12.31 3.70
N GLU A 134 -21.23 -12.36 4.94
CA GLU A 134 -21.89 -11.71 6.08
C GLU A 134 -22.09 -10.20 5.86
N ALA A 135 -21.14 -9.51 5.23
CA ALA A 135 -21.28 -8.10 4.90
C ALA A 135 -22.40 -7.89 3.86
N LEU A 136 -22.45 -8.70 2.80
CA LEU A 136 -23.51 -8.62 1.78
C LEU A 136 -24.90 -8.91 2.36
N VAL A 137 -25.01 -9.90 3.24
CA VAL A 137 -26.29 -10.20 3.92
C VAL A 137 -26.76 -9.03 4.78
N ARG A 138 -25.84 -8.21 5.32
CA ARG A 138 -26.19 -6.98 6.03
C ARG A 138 -26.46 -5.77 5.13
N GLY A 139 -26.38 -5.95 3.79
CA GLY A 139 -26.52 -4.85 2.82
C GLY A 139 -25.31 -3.91 2.78
N GLU A 140 -24.15 -4.36 3.29
CA GLU A 140 -22.92 -3.58 3.32
C GLU A 140 -22.11 -3.80 2.03
N GLN A 141 -21.51 -2.71 1.51
CA GLN A 141 -20.51 -2.82 0.47
C GLN A 141 -19.24 -3.48 1.02
N ARG A 142 -18.68 -4.45 0.28
CA ARG A 142 -17.48 -5.15 0.73
C ARG A 142 -16.51 -5.41 -0.42
N VAL A 143 -15.23 -5.10 -0.19
CA VAL A 143 -14.14 -5.53 -1.07
C VAL A 143 -13.45 -6.75 -0.46
N ALA A 144 -13.06 -7.71 -1.31
CA ALA A 144 -12.30 -8.88 -0.91
C ALA A 144 -11.32 -9.29 -2.03
N LEU A 145 -10.33 -10.08 -1.67
CA LEU A 145 -9.54 -10.82 -2.65
C LEU A 145 -10.22 -12.15 -2.94
N GLY A 146 -10.16 -12.55 -4.18
CA GLY A 146 -10.61 -13.86 -4.64
C GLY A 146 -9.57 -14.51 -5.56
N SER A 147 -9.83 -15.74 -5.97
CA SER A 147 -9.06 -16.42 -7.00
C SER A 147 -10.00 -17.01 -8.05
N ASP A 148 -9.56 -16.97 -9.30
CA ASP A 148 -10.22 -17.65 -10.40
C ASP A 148 -9.83 -19.15 -10.43
N SER A 149 -10.40 -19.89 -11.36
CA SER A 149 -10.13 -21.32 -11.56
C SER A 149 -8.70 -21.64 -12.01
N ALA A 150 -7.95 -20.62 -12.51
CA ALA A 150 -6.55 -20.74 -12.89
C ALA A 150 -5.59 -20.37 -11.75
N GLY A 151 -6.11 -19.86 -10.62
CA GLY A 151 -5.34 -19.41 -9.47
C GLY A 151 -4.91 -17.94 -9.53
N ASN A 152 -5.37 -17.18 -10.54
CA ASN A 152 -5.07 -15.75 -10.60
C ASN A 152 -5.85 -15.00 -9.50
N ILE A 153 -5.19 -14.04 -8.90
CA ILE A 153 -5.81 -13.21 -7.86
C ILE A 153 -6.64 -12.10 -8.50
N VAL A 154 -7.85 -11.92 -7.98
CA VAL A 154 -8.80 -10.90 -8.42
C VAL A 154 -9.30 -10.10 -7.22
N VAL A 155 -9.77 -8.88 -7.49
CA VAL A 155 -10.41 -8.02 -6.50
C VAL A 155 -11.91 -8.07 -6.71
N LEU A 156 -12.64 -8.52 -5.69
CA LEU A 156 -14.08 -8.66 -5.65
C LEU A 156 -14.71 -7.40 -5.05
N PHE A 157 -15.74 -6.91 -5.70
CA PHE A 157 -16.58 -5.80 -5.24
C PHE A 157 -18.00 -6.32 -5.06
N GLY A 158 -18.42 -6.43 -3.81
CA GLY A 158 -19.76 -6.85 -3.45
C GLY A 158 -20.62 -5.66 -3.04
N VAL A 159 -21.83 -5.58 -3.56
CA VAL A 159 -22.82 -4.55 -3.22
C VAL A 159 -24.16 -5.21 -2.91
N ASP A 160 -25.02 -4.49 -2.18
CA ASP A 160 -26.40 -4.91 -1.97
C ASP A 160 -27.13 -5.06 -3.31
N ALA A 161 -27.72 -6.24 -3.51
CA ALA A 161 -28.59 -6.58 -4.64
C ALA A 161 -29.63 -7.58 -4.16
N THR A 162 -30.42 -7.15 -3.19
CA THR A 162 -31.49 -7.94 -2.60
C THR A 162 -32.62 -8.12 -3.62
N ASP A 163 -33.30 -9.29 -3.54
CA ASP A 163 -34.48 -9.63 -4.33
C ASP A 163 -34.25 -9.87 -5.85
N TYR A 164 -32.99 -10.04 -6.31
CA TYR A 164 -32.78 -10.55 -7.67
C TYR A 164 -33.01 -12.05 -7.72
N PRO A 165 -33.89 -12.55 -8.65
CA PRO A 165 -34.18 -13.97 -8.74
C PRO A 165 -32.95 -14.76 -9.21
N MET A 166 -32.60 -15.82 -8.52
CA MET A 166 -31.53 -16.76 -8.90
C MET A 166 -32.10 -17.95 -9.68
N GLN A 167 -31.24 -18.76 -10.32
CA GLN A 167 -31.67 -19.89 -11.17
C GLN A 167 -32.35 -21.00 -10.37
N ASP A 168 -31.90 -21.22 -9.15
CA ASP A 168 -32.46 -22.21 -8.23
C ASP A 168 -33.81 -21.81 -7.60
N GLY A 169 -34.28 -20.58 -7.91
CA GLY A 169 -35.51 -20.03 -7.36
C GLY A 169 -35.35 -19.26 -6.06
N SER A 170 -34.13 -19.20 -5.50
CA SER A 170 -33.80 -18.34 -4.37
C SER A 170 -33.70 -16.88 -4.81
N MET A 171 -33.58 -15.98 -3.82
CA MET A 171 -33.32 -14.57 -4.05
C MET A 171 -31.89 -14.22 -3.62
N SER A 172 -31.27 -13.32 -4.37
CA SER A 172 -29.94 -12.83 -4.03
C SER A 172 -29.95 -11.85 -2.84
N THR A 173 -28.84 -11.73 -2.17
CA THR A 173 -28.56 -10.67 -1.18
C THR A 173 -27.54 -9.68 -1.68
N GLY A 174 -26.74 -10.07 -2.67
CA GLY A 174 -25.69 -9.23 -3.20
C GLY A 174 -25.35 -9.52 -4.65
N LEU A 175 -24.82 -8.52 -5.32
CA LEU A 175 -24.16 -8.61 -6.62
C LEU A 175 -22.66 -8.47 -6.41
N VAL A 176 -21.88 -9.35 -7.03
CA VAL A 176 -20.42 -9.38 -6.93
C VAL A 176 -19.83 -9.25 -8.32
N ALA A 177 -19.01 -8.21 -8.51
CA ALA A 177 -18.21 -8.02 -9.72
C ALA A 177 -16.72 -8.09 -9.39
N ALA A 178 -15.88 -8.48 -10.34
CA ALA A 178 -14.45 -8.57 -10.13
C ALA A 178 -13.64 -7.97 -11.28
N VAL A 179 -12.43 -7.52 -10.90
CA VAL A 179 -11.37 -7.13 -11.82
C VAL A 179 -10.07 -7.86 -11.43
N PRO A 180 -9.14 -8.09 -12.37
CA PRO A 180 -7.81 -8.61 -12.07
C PRO A 180 -7.09 -7.72 -11.05
N LEU A 181 -6.27 -8.32 -10.19
CA LEU A 181 -5.47 -7.55 -9.23
C LEU A 181 -4.51 -6.62 -9.93
N GLU A 182 -3.90 -7.06 -11.04
CA GLU A 182 -2.99 -6.24 -11.87
C GLU A 182 -3.63 -4.92 -12.29
N TYR A 183 -4.92 -4.94 -12.62
CA TYR A 183 -5.66 -3.74 -12.99
C TYR A 183 -5.65 -2.68 -11.88
N ILE A 184 -5.78 -3.10 -10.62
CA ILE A 184 -5.71 -2.20 -9.46
C ILE A 184 -4.27 -1.74 -9.22
N ILE A 185 -3.29 -2.63 -9.41
CA ILE A 185 -1.87 -2.32 -9.30
C ILE A 185 -1.47 -1.26 -10.33
N ASP A 186 -1.87 -1.41 -11.58
CA ASP A 186 -1.56 -0.47 -12.66
C ASP A 186 -2.12 0.93 -12.39
N PHE A 187 -3.32 1.02 -11.80
CA PHE A 187 -3.88 2.31 -11.38
C PHE A 187 -3.13 2.95 -10.20
N LEU A 188 -2.47 2.15 -9.38
CA LEU A 188 -1.66 2.64 -8.26
C LEU A 188 -0.22 2.93 -8.66
N SER A 189 0.27 2.31 -9.74
CA SER A 189 1.59 2.62 -10.27
C SER A 189 1.58 4.05 -10.79
N LEU A 190 2.25 4.93 -10.05
CA LEU A 190 2.64 6.23 -10.59
C LEU A 190 3.57 5.94 -11.75
N GLU A 191 3.10 6.14 -12.98
CA GLU A 191 3.89 5.99 -14.19
C GLU A 191 5.13 6.90 -14.14
N ASN A 192 6.21 6.34 -13.63
CA ASN A 192 7.54 6.88 -13.82
C ASN A 192 8.52 5.71 -13.87
N GLU A 193 8.80 5.24 -15.08
CA GLU A 193 9.79 4.20 -15.35
C GLU A 193 11.21 4.51 -14.80
N GLU A 194 11.46 5.74 -14.38
CA GLU A 194 12.76 6.20 -13.85
C GLU A 194 12.81 6.30 -12.32
N GLN A 195 11.72 6.14 -11.60
CA GLN A 195 11.74 6.27 -10.15
C GLN A 195 11.64 4.90 -9.48
N LEU A 196 12.69 4.56 -8.71
CA LEU A 196 12.76 3.43 -7.77
C LEU A 196 11.77 3.62 -6.59
N ILE A 197 10.48 3.83 -6.91
CA ILE A 197 9.43 3.95 -5.89
C ILE A 197 8.73 2.61 -5.82
N TYR A 198 8.87 1.95 -4.69
CA TYR A 198 8.22 0.70 -4.39
C TYR A 198 7.12 0.95 -3.37
N TYR A 199 5.94 0.38 -3.61
CA TYR A 199 4.84 0.45 -2.68
C TYR A 199 4.31 -0.95 -2.37
N HIS A 200 3.90 -1.13 -1.12
CA HIS A 200 3.27 -2.36 -0.67
C HIS A 200 2.01 -1.98 0.10
N ILE A 201 0.93 -2.72 -0.12
CA ILE A 201 -0.26 -2.63 0.71
C ILE A 201 -0.18 -3.77 1.70
N ILE A 202 -0.11 -3.43 2.97
CA ILE A 202 0.08 -4.37 4.09
C ILE A 202 -1.14 -4.29 5.00
N ARG A 203 -1.64 -5.44 5.45
CA ARG A 203 -2.68 -5.50 6.49
C ARG A 203 -2.10 -5.14 7.85
N PRO A 204 -2.96 -4.79 8.84
CA PRO A 204 -2.53 -4.52 10.21
C PRO A 204 -1.79 -5.69 10.88
N ASP A 205 -1.99 -6.93 10.41
CA ASP A 205 -1.31 -8.14 10.86
C ASP A 205 0.08 -8.34 10.22
N GLY A 206 0.52 -7.42 9.37
CA GLY A 206 1.80 -7.46 8.65
C GLY A 206 1.79 -8.31 7.38
N SER A 207 0.67 -8.92 7.00
CA SER A 207 0.56 -9.67 5.74
C SER A 207 0.39 -8.73 4.55
N PHE A 208 1.02 -9.08 3.42
CA PHE A 208 0.91 -8.30 2.20
C PHE A 208 -0.46 -8.51 1.54
N VAL A 209 -1.07 -7.41 1.10
CA VAL A 209 -2.25 -7.42 0.22
C VAL A 209 -1.80 -7.31 -1.24
N ILE A 210 -0.86 -6.39 -1.50
CA ILE A 210 -0.24 -6.17 -2.80
C ILE A 210 1.25 -6.07 -2.59
N GLN A 211 2.01 -6.86 -3.34
CA GLN A 211 3.47 -6.85 -3.34
C GLN A 211 3.93 -6.61 -4.77
N ASN A 212 4.83 -5.64 -4.96
CA ASN A 212 5.46 -5.43 -6.26
C ASN A 212 6.55 -6.51 -6.47
N ASP A 213 6.49 -7.22 -7.60
CA ASP A 213 7.30 -8.42 -7.91
C ASP A 213 8.78 -8.12 -8.23
N ASN A 214 9.35 -7.04 -7.74
CA ASN A 214 10.77 -6.81 -7.92
C ASN A 214 11.58 -7.70 -6.99
N THR A 215 12.13 -8.78 -7.53
CA THR A 215 12.87 -9.85 -6.83
C THR A 215 14.08 -9.37 -6.02
N GLU A 216 14.69 -8.23 -6.35
CA GLU A 216 15.80 -7.65 -5.58
C GLU A 216 15.34 -7.11 -4.21
N LEU A 217 14.11 -6.62 -4.15
CA LEU A 217 13.52 -6.13 -2.90
C LEU A 217 13.07 -7.27 -1.98
N TRP A 218 12.67 -8.41 -2.51
CA TRP A 218 12.35 -9.57 -1.70
C TRP A 218 13.51 -9.94 -0.77
N TYR A 219 14.74 -9.95 -1.29
CA TYR A 219 15.92 -10.23 -0.48
C TYR A 219 16.14 -9.16 0.61
N PHE A 220 15.90 -7.89 0.30
CA PHE A 220 15.98 -6.81 1.27
C PHE A 220 14.93 -6.93 2.37
N PHE A 221 13.67 -7.24 2.01
CA PHE A 221 12.59 -7.44 2.97
C PHE A 221 12.77 -8.69 3.81
N GLU A 222 13.30 -9.78 3.24
CA GLU A 222 13.65 -10.98 4.01
C GLU A 222 14.75 -10.69 5.05
N GLN A 223 15.74 -9.88 4.68
CA GLN A 223 16.78 -9.42 5.60
C GLN A 223 16.21 -8.49 6.68
N LEU A 224 15.35 -7.56 6.29
CA LEU A 224 14.67 -6.65 7.23
C LEU A 224 13.76 -7.43 8.19
N GLN A 225 13.01 -8.39 7.71
CA GLN A 225 12.15 -9.25 8.53
C GLN A 225 12.96 -10.12 9.48
N LYS A 226 14.12 -10.65 9.03
CA LYS A 226 15.06 -11.36 9.89
C LYS A 226 15.64 -10.45 10.99
N GLN A 227 15.99 -9.20 10.66
CA GLN A 227 16.47 -8.21 11.63
C GLN A 227 15.36 -7.80 12.60
N LEU A 228 14.15 -7.55 12.14
CA LEU A 228 12.99 -7.22 12.97
C LEU A 228 12.63 -8.39 13.91
N ASN A 229 12.63 -9.62 13.42
CA ASN A 229 12.39 -10.82 14.24
C ASN A 229 13.53 -11.07 15.25
N ALA A 230 14.77 -10.73 14.92
CA ALA A 230 15.89 -10.79 15.85
C ALA A 230 15.79 -9.71 16.94
N THR A 231 15.28 -8.51 16.60
CA THR A 231 15.08 -7.40 17.54
C THR A 231 13.74 -7.53 18.29
N ALA A 232 12.74 -8.22 17.73
CA ALA A 232 11.42 -8.45 18.33
C ALA A 232 11.48 -9.37 19.58
N ASN A 233 12.58 -10.09 19.77
CA ASN A 233 12.85 -10.77 21.04
C ASN A 233 13.18 -9.79 22.19
N GLU A 234 13.47 -8.52 21.91
CA GLU A 234 13.79 -7.48 22.89
C GLU A 234 12.76 -6.33 22.95
N LEU A 235 11.96 -6.11 21.89
CA LEU A 235 10.92 -5.08 21.87
C LEU A 235 9.59 -5.71 21.41
N SER A 236 8.52 -5.47 22.14
CA SER A 236 7.22 -6.04 21.79
C SER A 236 6.87 -5.69 20.34
N VAL A 237 6.47 -6.70 19.56
CA VAL A 237 6.06 -6.62 18.15
C VAL A 237 5.02 -5.50 17.92
N GLU A 238 4.21 -5.21 18.93
CA GLU A 238 3.19 -4.17 18.92
C GLU A 238 3.74 -2.74 18.81
N ASN A 239 4.90 -2.45 19.38
CA ASN A 239 5.55 -1.14 19.28
C ASN A 239 6.25 -0.95 17.94
N SER A 240 6.87 -2.00 17.40
CA SER A 240 7.53 -1.96 16.09
C SER A 240 6.52 -1.81 14.94
N ILE A 241 5.37 -2.46 15.04
CA ILE A 241 4.26 -2.30 14.08
C ILE A 241 3.65 -0.90 14.18
N LYS A 242 3.55 -0.32 15.39
CA LYS A 242 3.10 1.07 15.56
C LYS A 242 4.10 2.09 15.03
N GLU A 243 5.39 1.90 15.22
CA GLU A 243 6.43 2.77 14.68
C GLU A 243 6.55 2.65 13.16
N PHE A 244 6.45 1.44 12.60
CA PHE A 244 6.41 1.24 11.16
C PHE A 244 5.09 1.75 10.55
N GLY A 245 3.96 1.55 11.19
CA GLY A 245 2.66 2.11 10.79
C GLY A 245 2.56 3.62 11.01
N ALA A 246 3.40 4.23 11.84
CA ALA A 246 3.53 5.68 11.99
C ALA A 246 4.51 6.28 10.98
N ALA A 247 5.47 5.52 10.49
CA ALA A 247 6.38 5.90 9.40
C ALA A 247 5.71 5.74 8.01
N LEU A 248 4.62 4.96 7.95
CA LEU A 248 3.79 4.76 6.76
C LEU A 248 2.44 5.49 6.85
N LYS A 249 2.22 6.29 7.89
CA LYS A 249 1.16 7.27 8.04
C LYS A 249 1.74 8.66 7.82
#